data_8d681eb15a84bc2c538fd6d550824231
#
_entry.id   8d681eb15a84bc2c538fd6d550824231
#
_cell.length_a   1.000
_cell.length_b   1.000
_cell.length_c   1.000
_cell.angle_alpha   90.00
_cell.angle_beta   90.00
_cell.angle_gamma   90.00
#
_symmetry.space_group_name_H-M   'P 1'
#
loop_
_entity.id
_entity.type
_entity.pdbx_description
1 polymer ?
#
loop_
_entity_poly.entity_id
_entity_poly.type
_entity_poly.pdbx_seq_one_letter_code
_entity_poly.pdbx_strand_id
1 'polypeptide(L)'
;IAVAGLDIDKLLLGARKCDKDEAIKYAIIRNELYSQGYYIESFTIYEEKMLYFTEWLKQLFAETQGKDNKGILPISVLNTRDLHSLGQYYQEGKRIIFETVINIVKERKNIKTNYGKSLNDINNIACDAVAKAHYNGGVYSNIIELDELNEETIGYLIYFFELSAAIGGYLLHVNPFDQPGVSEYKRIMMEVINND
;
A
#
# COMPACT_ATOMS: atom_id res chain seq x y z
N ILE A 1 1.48 20.68 -5.20
CA ILE A 1 1.28 19.76 -6.35
C ILE A 1 1.31 20.56 -7.66
N ALA A 2 0.41 21.55 -7.92
CA ALA A 2 0.41 22.34 -9.15
C ALA A 2 1.74 23.06 -9.43
N VAL A 3 2.35 23.66 -8.42
CA VAL A 3 3.66 24.35 -8.52
C VAL A 3 4.78 23.36 -8.91
N ALA A 4 4.63 22.07 -8.59
CA ALA A 4 5.55 21.01 -9.01
C ALA A 4 5.32 20.54 -10.46
N GLY A 5 4.36 21.13 -11.18
CA GLY A 5 4.07 20.80 -12.57
C GLY A 5 3.12 19.59 -12.78
N LEU A 6 2.49 19.10 -11.73
CA LEU A 6 1.51 18.01 -11.83
C LEU A 6 0.15 18.54 -12.28
N ASP A 7 -0.52 17.80 -13.14
CA ASP A 7 -1.85 18.10 -13.68
C ASP A 7 -2.92 17.72 -12.65
N ILE A 8 -3.44 18.75 -11.95
CA ILE A 8 -4.47 18.56 -10.91
C ILE A 8 -5.80 18.10 -11.49
N ASP A 9 -6.15 18.55 -12.69
CA ASP A 9 -7.41 18.15 -13.31
C ASP A 9 -7.40 16.65 -13.63
N LYS A 10 -6.27 16.11 -14.07
CA LYS A 10 -6.11 14.67 -14.27
C LYS A 10 -6.13 13.88 -12.95
N LEU A 11 -5.50 14.39 -11.89
CA LEU A 11 -5.61 13.78 -10.56
C LEU A 11 -7.07 13.68 -10.10
N LEU A 12 -7.82 14.78 -10.21
CA LEU A 12 -9.23 14.79 -9.83
C LEU A 12 -10.09 13.92 -10.76
N LEU A 13 -9.74 13.84 -12.04
CA LEU A 13 -10.41 12.94 -12.98
C LEU A 13 -10.22 11.48 -12.54
N GLY A 14 -9.02 11.08 -12.18
CA GLY A 14 -8.74 9.76 -11.65
C GLY A 14 -9.52 9.44 -10.39
N ALA A 15 -9.54 10.36 -9.43
CA ALA A 15 -10.32 10.20 -8.21
C ALA A 15 -11.84 10.03 -8.48
N ARG A 16 -12.38 10.77 -9.46
CA ARG A 16 -13.81 10.64 -9.86
C ARG A 16 -14.12 9.32 -10.56
N LYS A 17 -13.15 8.72 -11.22
CA LYS A 17 -13.27 7.40 -11.88
C LYS A 17 -13.09 6.22 -10.94
N CYS A 18 -12.72 6.46 -9.70
CA CYS A 18 -12.52 5.39 -8.73
C CYS A 18 -13.78 4.54 -8.57
N ASP A 19 -13.61 3.24 -8.72
CA ASP A 19 -14.66 2.26 -8.42
C ASP A 19 -14.79 2.13 -6.89
N LYS A 20 -15.91 2.66 -6.37
CA LYS A 20 -16.18 2.66 -4.93
C LYS A 20 -16.50 1.27 -4.41
N ASP A 21 -17.10 0.42 -5.22
CA ASP A 21 -17.46 -0.94 -4.83
C ASP A 21 -16.20 -1.79 -4.66
N GLU A 22 -15.19 -1.60 -5.51
CA GLU A 22 -13.89 -2.25 -5.34
C GLU A 22 -13.15 -1.75 -4.09
N ALA A 23 -13.22 -0.45 -3.77
CA ALA A 23 -12.66 0.08 -2.53
C ALA A 23 -13.36 -0.49 -1.27
N ILE A 24 -14.68 -0.67 -1.32
CA ILE A 24 -15.47 -1.31 -0.26
C ILE A 24 -15.06 -2.77 -0.12
N LYS A 25 -14.99 -3.52 -1.22
CA LYS A 25 -14.56 -4.94 -1.20
C LYS A 25 -13.17 -5.09 -0.61
N TYR A 26 -12.24 -4.23 -1.02
CA TYR A 26 -10.88 -4.23 -0.47
C TYR A 26 -10.87 -4.02 1.05
N ALA A 27 -11.64 -3.06 1.56
CA ALA A 27 -11.77 -2.84 3.00
C ALA A 27 -12.36 -4.06 3.73
N ILE A 28 -13.37 -4.72 3.15
CA ILE A 28 -13.99 -5.93 3.70
C ILE A 28 -12.97 -7.09 3.74
N ILE A 29 -12.24 -7.33 2.64
CA ILE A 29 -11.21 -8.38 2.57
C ILE A 29 -10.14 -8.15 3.63
N ARG A 30 -9.65 -6.93 3.81
CA ARG A 30 -8.67 -6.58 4.85
C ARG A 30 -9.20 -6.89 6.25
N ASN A 31 -10.46 -6.51 6.53
CA ASN A 31 -11.07 -6.77 7.82
C ASN A 31 -11.28 -8.27 8.08
N GLU A 32 -11.64 -9.04 7.07
CA GLU A 32 -11.75 -10.50 7.15
C GLU A 32 -10.38 -11.13 7.43
N LEU A 33 -9.35 -10.74 6.72
CA LEU A 33 -7.97 -11.21 6.97
C LEU A 33 -7.50 -10.85 8.39
N TYR A 34 -7.81 -9.65 8.87
CA TYR A 34 -7.53 -9.25 10.25
C TYR A 34 -8.21 -10.19 11.26
N SER A 35 -9.47 -10.54 11.04
CA SER A 35 -10.22 -11.46 11.92
C SER A 35 -9.61 -12.86 11.94
N GLN A 36 -8.95 -13.28 10.86
CA GLN A 36 -8.25 -14.55 10.73
C GLN A 36 -6.81 -14.55 11.28
N GLY A 37 -6.35 -13.42 11.82
CA GLY A 37 -5.02 -13.30 12.45
C GLY A 37 -3.91 -12.77 11.53
N TYR A 38 -4.25 -12.21 10.38
CA TYR A 38 -3.30 -11.50 9.53
C TYR A 38 -3.20 -10.04 10.01
N TYR A 39 -2.13 -9.73 10.70
CA TYR A 39 -1.96 -8.44 11.38
C TYR A 39 -1.01 -7.48 10.67
N ILE A 40 -0.38 -7.91 9.60
CA ILE A 40 0.56 -7.11 8.83
C ILE A 40 0.13 -7.12 7.37
N GLU A 41 0.01 -5.94 6.77
CA GLU A 41 -0.18 -5.76 5.35
C GLU A 41 1.07 -5.16 4.72
N SER A 42 1.63 -5.83 3.72
CA SER A 42 2.71 -5.26 2.93
C SER A 42 2.16 -4.61 1.66
N PHE A 43 2.40 -3.33 1.52
CA PHE A 43 2.23 -2.62 0.25
C PHE A 43 3.48 -2.86 -0.59
N THR A 44 3.36 -3.80 -1.52
CA THR A 44 4.48 -4.29 -2.35
C THR A 44 4.44 -3.63 -3.71
N ILE A 45 5.56 -3.04 -4.12
CA ILE A 45 5.73 -2.40 -5.42
C ILE A 45 6.95 -2.95 -6.14
N TYR A 46 6.95 -2.84 -7.48
CA TYR A 46 8.07 -3.17 -8.37
C TYR A 46 8.62 -1.94 -9.10
N GLU A 47 7.99 -0.78 -8.93
CA GLU A 47 8.40 0.50 -9.49
C GLU A 47 8.86 1.44 -8.36
N GLU A 48 10.16 1.76 -8.35
CA GLU A 48 10.79 2.57 -7.30
C GLU A 48 10.16 3.97 -7.14
N LYS A 49 9.62 4.53 -8.23
CA LYS A 49 8.91 5.83 -8.18
C LYS A 49 7.68 5.82 -7.28
N MET A 50 7.13 4.63 -7.00
CA MET A 50 6.01 4.45 -6.09
C MET A 50 6.40 4.34 -4.61
N LEU A 51 7.70 4.38 -4.28
CA LEU A 51 8.17 4.18 -2.90
C LEU A 51 7.51 5.16 -1.92
N TYR A 52 7.50 6.44 -2.22
CA TYR A 52 6.87 7.43 -1.35
C TYR A 52 5.34 7.33 -1.31
N PHE A 53 4.73 6.74 -2.33
CA PHE A 53 3.30 6.43 -2.31
C PHE A 53 3.00 5.34 -1.28
N THR A 54 3.81 4.28 -1.23
CA THR A 54 3.65 3.23 -0.21
C THR A 54 4.01 3.71 1.20
N GLU A 55 4.96 4.64 1.35
CA GLU A 55 5.21 5.32 2.63
C GLU A 55 4.00 6.14 3.09
N TRP A 56 3.32 6.83 2.16
CA TRP A 56 2.06 7.50 2.47
C TRP A 56 0.96 6.51 2.85
N LEU A 57 0.85 5.36 2.19
CA LEU A 57 -0.10 4.31 2.59
C LEU A 57 0.14 3.81 4.01
N LYS A 58 1.40 3.69 4.45
CA LYS A 58 1.70 3.37 5.85
C LYS A 58 1.11 4.40 6.80
N GLN A 59 1.32 5.68 6.52
CA GLN A 59 0.74 6.74 7.30
C GLN A 59 -0.79 6.66 7.29
N LEU A 60 -1.40 6.61 6.11
CA LEU A 60 -2.86 6.59 5.95
C LEU A 60 -3.50 5.48 6.79
N PHE A 61 -3.07 4.24 6.64
CA PHE A 61 -3.70 3.10 7.32
C PHE A 61 -3.34 3.02 8.81
N ALA A 62 -2.09 3.31 9.18
CA ALA A 62 -1.70 3.29 10.59
C ALA A 62 -2.43 4.36 11.42
N GLU A 63 -2.50 5.59 10.92
CA GLU A 63 -3.19 6.69 11.61
C GLU A 63 -4.72 6.51 11.63
N THR A 64 -5.30 5.95 10.57
CA THR A 64 -6.74 5.77 10.45
C THR A 64 -7.24 4.60 11.30
N GLN A 65 -6.51 3.49 11.36
CA GLN A 65 -6.99 2.21 11.88
C GLN A 65 -6.26 1.71 13.13
N GLY A 66 -5.02 2.18 13.40
CA GLY A 66 -4.21 1.75 14.53
C GLY A 66 -4.65 2.36 15.86
N LYS A 67 -5.82 1.96 16.37
CA LYS A 67 -6.47 2.52 17.57
C LYS A 67 -7.08 1.41 18.44
N ASP A 68 -7.29 1.67 19.71
CA ASP A 68 -7.94 0.75 20.65
C ASP A 68 -7.31 -0.67 20.65
N ASN A 69 -6.00 -0.76 20.50
CA ASN A 69 -5.26 -2.02 20.35
C ASN A 69 -5.72 -2.87 19.14
N LYS A 70 -6.25 -2.25 18.11
CA LYS A 70 -6.70 -2.85 16.86
C LYS A 70 -5.89 -2.31 15.68
N GLY A 71 -6.15 -2.89 14.52
CA GLY A 71 -5.62 -2.45 13.23
C GLY A 71 -4.53 -3.37 12.68
N ILE A 72 -4.35 -3.26 11.39
CA ILE A 72 -3.34 -3.98 10.62
C ILE A 72 -2.10 -3.07 10.52
N LEU A 73 -0.93 -3.59 10.84
CA LEU A 73 0.33 -2.85 10.68
C LEU A 73 0.71 -2.76 9.20
N PRO A 74 0.72 -1.59 8.58
CA PRO A 74 1.14 -1.44 7.20
C PRO A 74 2.67 -1.37 7.11
N ILE A 75 3.25 -2.10 6.15
CA ILE A 75 4.66 -2.00 5.79
C ILE A 75 4.83 -1.71 4.30
N SER A 76 5.93 -1.07 3.92
CA SER A 76 6.28 -0.78 2.53
C SER A 76 7.37 -1.74 2.07
N VAL A 77 7.19 -2.35 0.90
CA VAL A 77 8.11 -3.35 0.33
C VAL A 77 8.40 -3.00 -1.13
N LEU A 78 9.67 -2.88 -1.47
CA LEU A 78 10.13 -2.63 -2.84
C LEU A 78 10.82 -3.88 -3.40
N ASN A 79 10.14 -4.60 -4.25
CA ASN A 79 10.72 -5.72 -4.99
C ASN A 79 11.42 -5.23 -6.28
N THR A 80 12.48 -5.88 -6.74
CA THR A 80 13.06 -7.16 -6.26
C THR A 80 14.02 -7.01 -5.07
N ARG A 81 14.35 -5.78 -4.65
CA ARG A 81 15.29 -5.50 -3.55
C ARG A 81 14.91 -6.27 -2.28
N ASP A 82 13.68 -6.16 -1.86
CA ASP A 82 13.25 -6.69 -0.57
C ASP A 82 12.91 -8.18 -0.58
N LEU A 83 12.95 -8.84 -1.75
CA LEU A 83 12.96 -10.30 -1.83
C LEU A 83 14.19 -10.90 -1.15
N HIS A 84 15.32 -10.17 -1.17
CA HIS A 84 16.55 -10.59 -0.51
C HIS A 84 16.53 -10.43 1.01
N SER A 85 15.63 -9.63 1.55
CA SER A 85 15.50 -9.37 2.98
C SER A 85 14.29 -10.06 3.61
N LEU A 86 13.16 -10.11 2.92
CA LEU A 86 11.88 -10.56 3.46
C LEU A 86 11.36 -11.86 2.81
N GLY A 87 11.87 -12.24 1.62
CA GLY A 87 11.31 -13.34 0.83
C GLY A 87 11.27 -14.68 1.61
N GLN A 88 12.28 -14.97 2.43
CA GLN A 88 12.30 -16.17 3.28
C GLN A 88 11.14 -16.14 4.29
N TYR A 89 10.87 -14.99 4.91
CA TYR A 89 9.79 -14.87 5.88
C TYR A 89 8.41 -15.02 5.23
N TYR A 90 8.22 -14.46 4.02
CA TYR A 90 6.97 -14.65 3.26
C TYR A 90 6.71 -16.13 2.99
N GLN A 91 7.73 -16.90 2.61
CA GLN A 91 7.58 -18.30 2.26
C GLN A 91 7.38 -19.22 3.48
N GLU A 92 8.14 -19.04 4.55
CA GLU A 92 8.21 -19.99 5.65
C GLU A 92 7.97 -19.39 7.04
N GLY A 93 7.81 -18.07 7.14
CA GLY A 93 7.53 -17.39 8.40
C GLY A 93 6.12 -17.62 8.92
N LYS A 94 5.81 -17.02 10.06
CA LYS A 94 4.47 -17.07 10.67
C LYS A 94 3.45 -16.43 9.73
N ARG A 95 2.28 -17.06 9.57
CA ARG A 95 1.19 -16.62 8.70
C ARG A 95 0.39 -15.48 9.35
N ILE A 96 1.01 -14.30 9.40
CA ILE A 96 0.42 -13.05 9.92
C ILE A 96 0.51 -11.90 8.91
N ILE A 97 1.13 -12.15 7.74
CA ILE A 97 1.30 -11.18 6.66
C ILE A 97 0.39 -11.55 5.50
N PHE A 98 -0.26 -10.56 4.92
CA PHE A 98 -0.81 -10.59 3.58
C PHE A 98 -0.24 -9.42 2.78
N GLU A 99 -0.34 -9.46 1.47
CA GLU A 99 0.23 -8.41 0.63
C GLU A 99 -0.80 -7.76 -0.29
N THR A 100 -0.61 -6.48 -0.54
CA THR A 100 -1.25 -5.71 -1.60
C THR A 100 -0.16 -5.26 -2.56
N VAL A 101 -0.10 -5.93 -3.72
CA VAL A 101 0.87 -5.66 -4.78
C VAL A 101 0.30 -4.59 -5.70
N ILE A 102 1.03 -3.49 -5.90
CA ILE A 102 0.69 -2.45 -6.87
C ILE A 102 1.66 -2.58 -8.04
N ASN A 103 1.18 -3.09 -9.15
CA ASN A 103 1.98 -3.36 -10.34
C ASN A 103 1.69 -2.36 -11.47
N ILE A 104 2.74 -1.81 -12.08
CA ILE A 104 2.67 -0.95 -13.25
C ILE A 104 2.96 -1.80 -14.49
N VAL A 105 1.93 -2.08 -15.30
CA VAL A 105 2.05 -3.01 -16.42
C VAL A 105 2.87 -2.43 -17.57
N LYS A 106 2.73 -1.13 -17.86
CA LYS A 106 3.41 -0.45 -18.97
C LYS A 106 4.28 0.69 -18.46
N GLU A 107 5.55 0.63 -18.79
CA GLU A 107 6.49 1.73 -18.55
C GLU A 107 6.66 2.63 -19.78
N ARG A 108 6.78 3.95 -19.54
CA ARG A 108 7.02 4.94 -20.63
C ARG A 108 8.34 4.76 -21.35
N LYS A 109 9.37 4.24 -20.65
CA LYS A 109 10.69 3.96 -21.22
C LYS A 109 11.04 2.50 -20.99
N ASN A 110 10.98 1.71 -22.04
CA ASN A 110 11.24 0.29 -21.99
C ASN A 110 12.64 -0.01 -22.57
N ILE A 111 13.54 -0.48 -21.71
CA ILE A 111 14.92 -0.81 -22.07
C ILE A 111 14.98 -2.29 -22.42
N LYS A 112 15.46 -2.61 -23.63
CA LYS A 112 15.70 -4.00 -24.05
C LYS A 112 16.94 -4.57 -23.36
N THR A 113 16.83 -5.80 -22.92
CA THR A 113 17.95 -6.57 -22.34
C THR A 113 18.55 -7.53 -23.36
N ASN A 114 19.73 -8.08 -23.05
CA ASN A 114 20.38 -9.11 -23.85
C ASN A 114 19.62 -10.45 -23.86
N TYR A 115 18.57 -10.60 -23.04
CA TYR A 115 17.72 -11.80 -22.98
C TYR A 115 16.51 -11.73 -23.93
N GLY A 116 16.44 -10.75 -24.82
CA GLY A 116 15.34 -10.57 -25.77
C GLY A 116 14.04 -10.05 -25.16
N LYS A 117 14.02 -9.77 -23.85
CA LYS A 117 12.91 -9.17 -23.12
C LYS A 117 13.30 -7.76 -22.66
N SER A 118 12.30 -6.91 -22.48
CA SER A 118 12.54 -5.61 -21.86
C SER A 118 12.68 -5.73 -20.34
N LEU A 119 13.21 -4.68 -19.70
CA LEU A 119 13.24 -4.61 -18.23
C LEU A 119 11.84 -4.66 -17.63
N ASN A 120 10.87 -3.99 -18.27
CA ASN A 120 9.49 -4.02 -17.83
C ASN A 120 8.89 -5.42 -17.93
N ASP A 121 9.15 -6.17 -19.01
CA ASP A 121 8.68 -7.56 -19.14
C ASP A 121 9.27 -8.44 -18.04
N ILE A 122 10.56 -8.27 -17.74
CA ILE A 122 11.23 -9.03 -16.67
C ILE A 122 10.63 -8.69 -15.30
N ASN A 123 10.34 -7.41 -15.06
CA ASN A 123 9.74 -6.94 -13.81
C ASN A 123 8.33 -7.51 -13.61
N ASN A 124 7.50 -7.49 -14.65
CA ASN A 124 6.16 -8.09 -14.63
C ASN A 124 6.22 -9.60 -14.40
N ILE A 125 7.13 -10.31 -15.10
CA ILE A 125 7.36 -11.76 -14.87
C ILE A 125 7.78 -12.02 -13.41
N ALA A 126 8.63 -11.19 -12.83
CA ALA A 126 9.03 -11.31 -11.44
C ALA A 126 7.84 -11.09 -10.49
N CYS A 127 7.01 -10.08 -10.77
CA CYS A 127 5.79 -9.80 -10.00
C CYS A 127 4.87 -11.03 -9.98
N ASP A 128 4.53 -11.57 -11.15
CA ASP A 128 3.65 -12.74 -11.29
C ASP A 128 4.21 -13.98 -10.61
N ALA A 129 5.51 -14.24 -10.81
CA ALA A 129 6.17 -15.41 -10.24
C ALA A 129 6.23 -15.36 -8.72
N VAL A 130 6.53 -14.19 -8.15
CA VAL A 130 6.60 -13.98 -6.70
C VAL A 130 5.20 -14.08 -6.09
N ALA A 131 4.20 -13.40 -6.65
CA ALA A 131 2.82 -13.48 -6.16
C ALA A 131 2.31 -14.93 -6.16
N LYS A 132 2.60 -15.70 -7.22
CA LYS A 132 2.26 -17.12 -7.29
C LYS A 132 3.01 -17.97 -6.25
N ALA A 133 4.29 -17.70 -6.03
CA ALA A 133 5.09 -18.38 -5.02
C ALA A 133 4.57 -18.11 -3.61
N HIS A 134 4.27 -16.86 -3.29
CA HIS A 134 3.71 -16.43 -2.02
C HIS A 134 2.33 -17.06 -1.77
N TYR A 135 1.45 -17.05 -2.78
CA TYR A 135 0.15 -17.73 -2.71
C TYR A 135 0.29 -19.22 -2.41
N ASN A 136 1.18 -19.92 -3.13
CA ASN A 136 1.46 -21.35 -2.88
C ASN A 136 2.03 -21.59 -1.48
N GLY A 137 2.76 -20.63 -0.94
CA GLY A 137 3.26 -20.62 0.44
C GLY A 137 2.21 -20.24 1.49
N GLY A 138 0.98 -19.90 1.09
CA GLY A 138 -0.11 -19.53 2.00
C GLY A 138 -0.14 -18.06 2.41
N VAL A 139 0.46 -17.18 1.62
CA VAL A 139 0.33 -15.73 1.77
C VAL A 139 -0.75 -15.23 0.80
N TYR A 140 -1.76 -14.56 1.33
CA TYR A 140 -2.79 -13.92 0.49
C TYR A 140 -2.22 -12.68 -0.19
N SER A 141 -2.46 -12.55 -1.49
CA SER A 141 -2.00 -11.41 -2.30
C SER A 141 -3.18 -10.78 -3.03
N ASN A 142 -3.42 -9.49 -2.77
CA ASN A 142 -4.27 -8.65 -3.59
C ASN A 142 -3.39 -7.97 -4.64
N ILE A 143 -3.74 -8.06 -5.92
CA ILE A 143 -2.96 -7.43 -6.99
C ILE A 143 -3.79 -6.30 -7.59
N ILE A 144 -3.24 -5.09 -7.56
CA ILE A 144 -3.77 -3.89 -8.21
C ILE A 144 -2.88 -3.61 -9.41
N GLU A 145 -3.42 -3.82 -10.60
CA GLU A 145 -2.70 -3.56 -11.85
C GLU A 145 -3.06 -2.17 -12.39
N LEU A 146 -2.06 -1.39 -12.71
CA LEU A 146 -2.18 -0.10 -13.37
C LEU A 146 -1.57 -0.18 -14.76
N ASP A 147 -2.28 0.31 -15.77
CA ASP A 147 -1.75 0.35 -17.13
C ASP A 147 -0.45 1.13 -17.19
N GLU A 148 -0.42 2.34 -16.62
CA GLU A 148 0.76 3.20 -16.56
C GLU A 148 0.72 4.13 -15.34
N LEU A 149 1.89 4.64 -14.95
CA LEU A 149 2.02 5.63 -13.88
C LEU A 149 1.83 7.04 -14.44
N ASN A 150 0.71 7.68 -14.10
CA ASN A 150 0.39 9.06 -14.45
C ASN A 150 -0.51 9.70 -13.38
N GLU A 151 -0.86 10.99 -13.57
CA GLU A 151 -1.66 11.72 -12.60
C GLU A 151 -3.06 11.12 -12.42
N GLU A 152 -3.66 10.59 -13.49
CA GLU A 152 -4.99 9.99 -13.42
C GLU A 152 -4.98 8.71 -12.59
N THR A 153 -4.03 7.79 -12.84
CA THR A 153 -3.91 6.54 -12.09
C THR A 153 -3.54 6.79 -10.62
N ILE A 154 -2.69 7.78 -10.34
CA ILE A 154 -2.38 8.18 -8.96
C ILE A 154 -3.62 8.79 -8.26
N GLY A 155 -4.37 9.65 -8.94
CA GLY A 155 -5.61 10.22 -8.40
C GLY A 155 -6.65 9.13 -8.08
N TYR A 156 -6.77 8.11 -8.93
CA TYR A 156 -7.60 6.93 -8.67
C TYR A 156 -7.17 6.21 -7.40
N LEU A 157 -5.87 5.90 -7.27
CA LEU A 157 -5.34 5.17 -6.12
C LEU A 157 -5.48 5.96 -4.81
N ILE A 158 -5.23 7.27 -4.84
CA ILE A 158 -5.39 8.11 -3.64
C ILE A 158 -6.81 7.96 -3.10
N TYR A 159 -7.83 8.20 -3.95
CA TYR A 159 -9.22 8.12 -3.51
C TYR A 159 -9.63 6.70 -3.13
N PHE A 160 -9.16 5.68 -3.86
CA PHE A 160 -9.40 4.28 -3.54
C PHE A 160 -8.92 3.92 -2.14
N PHE A 161 -7.69 4.27 -1.80
CA PHE A 161 -7.13 3.94 -0.50
C PHE A 161 -7.69 4.81 0.64
N GLU A 162 -7.98 6.09 0.42
CA GLU A 162 -8.63 6.94 1.42
C GLU A 162 -10.01 6.40 1.78
N LEU A 163 -10.81 6.04 0.77
CA LEU A 163 -12.13 5.45 0.98
C LEU A 163 -12.03 4.11 1.70
N SER A 164 -11.12 3.24 1.27
CA SER A 164 -10.89 1.93 1.89
C SER A 164 -10.42 2.06 3.34
N ALA A 165 -9.55 3.02 3.63
CA ALA A 165 -9.05 3.26 4.98
C ALA A 165 -10.17 3.72 5.93
N ALA A 166 -11.01 4.66 5.47
CA ALA A 166 -12.14 5.15 6.26
C ALA A 166 -13.15 4.02 6.55
N ILE A 167 -13.53 3.24 5.54
CA ILE A 167 -14.44 2.10 5.69
C ILE A 167 -13.84 1.05 6.64
N GLY A 168 -12.55 0.71 6.46
CA GLY A 168 -11.86 -0.23 7.34
C GLY A 168 -11.82 0.23 8.79
N GLY A 169 -11.66 1.54 9.05
CA GLY A 169 -11.77 2.11 10.39
C GLY A 169 -13.16 1.87 11.01
N TYR A 170 -14.22 2.09 10.25
CA TYR A 170 -15.59 1.79 10.73
C TYR A 170 -15.82 0.30 10.96
N LEU A 171 -15.30 -0.58 10.10
CA LEU A 171 -15.40 -2.04 10.29
C LEU A 171 -14.65 -2.51 11.54
N LEU A 172 -13.56 -1.84 11.92
CA LEU A 172 -12.83 -2.06 13.18
C LEU A 172 -13.50 -1.41 14.38
N HIS A 173 -14.60 -0.65 14.20
CA HIS A 173 -15.26 0.13 15.23
C HIS A 173 -14.33 1.16 15.89
N VAL A 174 -13.52 1.86 15.11
CA VAL A 174 -12.69 3.00 15.52
C VAL A 174 -13.07 4.24 14.74
N ASN A 175 -12.81 5.44 15.30
CA ASN A 175 -12.99 6.67 14.54
C ASN A 175 -11.83 6.85 13.54
N PRO A 176 -12.07 6.84 12.22
CA PRO A 176 -10.98 6.96 11.26
C PRO A 176 -10.40 8.39 11.13
N PHE A 177 -11.02 9.40 11.75
CA PHE A 177 -10.72 10.82 11.52
C PHE A 177 -10.06 11.54 12.71
N ASP A 178 -9.64 10.82 13.74
CA ASP A 178 -8.89 11.36 14.87
C ASP A 178 -7.54 10.67 15.04
N GLN A 179 -6.67 11.20 15.91
CA GLN A 179 -5.33 10.68 16.17
C GLN A 179 -4.98 10.76 17.64
N PRO A 180 -5.70 10.06 18.54
CA PRO A 180 -5.46 10.19 19.98
C PRO A 180 -4.06 9.72 20.40
N GLY A 181 -3.50 8.72 19.73
CA GLY A 181 -2.21 8.11 20.07
C GLY A 181 -0.99 9.03 19.95
N VAL A 182 -1.06 10.06 19.10
CA VAL A 182 0.06 11.01 18.90
C VAL A 182 0.04 12.18 19.88
N SER A 183 -1.00 12.34 20.66
CA SER A 183 -1.15 13.47 21.59
C SER A 183 -0.21 13.34 22.77
N GLU A 184 0.04 12.15 23.26
CA GLU A 184 0.83 11.92 24.48
C GLU A 184 2.31 12.27 24.29
N TYR A 185 2.97 11.78 23.22
CA TYR A 185 4.36 12.14 23.00
C TYR A 185 4.55 13.64 22.70
N LYS A 186 3.58 14.29 22.04
CA LYS A 186 3.60 15.74 21.84
C LYS A 186 3.49 16.49 23.15
N ARG A 187 2.63 16.04 24.06
CA ARG A 187 2.50 16.62 25.42
C ARG A 187 3.83 16.51 26.18
N ILE A 188 4.43 15.31 26.20
CA ILE A 188 5.72 15.08 26.89
C ILE A 188 6.83 15.96 26.29
N MET A 189 6.92 16.04 24.96
CA MET A 189 7.91 16.92 24.30
C MET A 189 7.74 18.38 24.72
N MET A 190 6.50 18.90 24.75
CA MET A 190 6.24 20.28 25.13
C MET A 190 6.53 20.53 26.62
N GLU A 191 6.29 19.57 27.50
CA GLU A 191 6.65 19.66 28.91
C GLU A 191 8.17 19.77 29.11
N VAL A 192 8.96 18.97 28.34
CA VAL A 192 10.44 19.06 28.42
C VAL A 192 10.93 20.41 27.90
N ILE A 193 10.43 20.85 26.73
CA ILE A 193 10.84 22.14 26.10
C ILE A 193 10.52 23.34 27.01
N ASN A 194 9.43 23.29 27.75
CA ASN A 194 9.01 24.42 28.60
C ASN A 194 9.67 24.42 29.97
N ASN A 195 10.34 23.34 30.38
CA ASN A 195 11.03 23.22 31.66
C ASN A 195 12.54 23.47 31.60
N ASP A 196 13.09 23.69 30.39
CA ASP A 196 14.46 24.19 30.11
C ASP A 196 14.46 25.71 29.91
#